data_fd317853dbefc77cdd233252324cf1eb
#
_entry.id   fd317853dbefc77cdd233252324cf1eb
#
_cell.length_a   1.000
_cell.length_b   1.000
_cell.length_c   1.000
_cell.angle_alpha   90.00
_cell.angle_beta   90.00
_cell.angle_gamma   90.00
#
_symmetry.space_group_name_H-M   'P 1'
#
loop_
_entity.id
_entity.type
_entity.pdbx_description
1 polymer ?
#
loop_
_entity_poly.entity_id
_entity_poly.type
_entity_poly.pdbx_seq_one_letter_code
_entity_poly.pdbx_strand_id
1 'polypeptide(L)'
;MVLLLVYIFSLPDGKLHVIFCDVGQGDAIYIREASGMDMLIDGGPNDKVLSCLGENMPFYDRTIDVVVLSHPQKDHLQGLISVLERYNVRYFVIGVEGNKTEGYKKLAEQIRTKRIPYKNLFQGDYFMLGNVRMNVLWPERRWVAEKLQQPAFAEAMAGKAVLGMATDANINDFSYYLHLQYGEFDALFTGDGDSRIQPEVMTTAGLPDVELLKFPHHGSKTGILPEFLDEIKPEAAVISSGKNPWGHPTKEALQLLSQRGINILRTDREGDIEVESDGMSWEVN
;
A
#
# COMPACT_ATOMS: atom_id res chain seq x y z
N MET A 1 -19.97 32.30 -4.06
CA MET A 1 -20.85 31.19 -4.46
C MET A 1 -20.07 29.98 -4.96
N VAL A 2 -19.15 30.10 -5.92
CA VAL A 2 -18.35 28.98 -6.45
C VAL A 2 -17.50 28.29 -5.35
N LEU A 3 -16.75 29.02 -4.54
CA LEU A 3 -15.93 28.48 -3.45
C LEU A 3 -16.74 27.71 -2.40
N LEU A 4 -17.96 28.15 -2.11
CA LEU A 4 -18.85 27.48 -1.17
C LEU A 4 -19.35 26.14 -1.75
N LEU A 5 -19.66 26.10 -3.03
CA LEU A 5 -20.05 24.87 -3.72
C LEU A 5 -18.88 23.87 -3.75
N VAL A 6 -17.70 24.32 -4.13
CA VAL A 6 -16.48 23.47 -4.12
C VAL A 6 -16.21 22.92 -2.72
N TYR A 7 -16.38 23.76 -1.67
CA TYR A 7 -16.24 23.31 -0.28
C TYR A 7 -17.27 22.23 0.07
N ILE A 8 -18.55 22.42 -0.29
CA ILE A 8 -19.62 21.46 0.03
C ILE A 8 -19.35 20.12 -0.69
N PHE A 9 -18.93 20.13 -1.94
CA PHE A 9 -18.60 18.92 -2.71
C PHE A 9 -17.30 18.24 -2.27
N SER A 10 -16.48 18.88 -1.46
CA SER A 10 -15.26 18.29 -0.89
C SER A 10 -15.43 17.80 0.55
N LEU A 11 -16.65 17.91 1.12
CA LEU A 11 -16.95 17.30 2.41
C LEU A 11 -16.99 15.76 2.27
N PRO A 12 -16.71 15.03 3.37
CA PRO A 12 -16.87 13.58 3.37
C PRO A 12 -18.30 13.18 2.99
N ASP A 13 -18.44 12.27 2.08
CA ASP A 13 -19.74 11.77 1.58
C ASP A 13 -20.25 10.55 2.33
N GLY A 14 -19.47 10.06 3.31
CA GLY A 14 -19.78 8.91 4.12
C GLY A 14 -19.39 7.57 3.51
N LYS A 15 -18.65 7.60 2.39
CA LYS A 15 -18.10 6.41 1.74
C LYS A 15 -16.58 6.27 2.00
N LEU A 16 -16.10 5.06 1.83
CA LEU A 16 -14.69 4.75 1.69
C LEU A 16 -14.30 4.88 0.23
N HIS A 17 -13.22 5.62 -0.05
CA HIS A 17 -12.61 5.75 -1.35
C HIS A 17 -11.22 5.13 -1.34
N VAL A 18 -10.94 4.22 -2.25
CA VAL A 18 -9.63 3.60 -2.47
C VAL A 18 -9.19 3.93 -3.89
N ILE A 19 -8.22 4.83 -4.01
CA ILE A 19 -7.74 5.35 -5.30
C ILE A 19 -6.35 4.79 -5.59
N PHE A 20 -6.22 4.02 -6.66
CA PHE A 20 -4.95 3.53 -7.19
C PHE A 20 -4.44 4.55 -8.20
N CYS A 21 -3.42 5.31 -7.82
CA CYS A 21 -2.88 6.40 -8.61
C CYS A 21 -2.06 5.91 -9.81
N ASP A 22 -2.24 6.47 -11.02
CA ASP A 22 -1.34 6.26 -12.16
C ASP A 22 0.00 6.98 -11.94
N VAL A 23 0.86 6.39 -11.17
CA VAL A 23 2.23 6.90 -10.96
C VAL A 23 3.24 6.36 -11.97
N GLY A 24 2.77 5.60 -12.96
CA GLY A 24 3.59 4.82 -13.88
C GLY A 24 3.94 3.47 -13.29
N GLN A 25 5.19 3.00 -13.49
CA GLN A 25 5.63 1.71 -12.93
C GLN A 25 5.96 1.88 -11.44
N GLY A 26 5.06 1.44 -10.57
CA GLY A 26 5.16 1.60 -9.13
C GLY A 26 3.79 1.66 -8.47
N ASP A 27 3.74 1.79 -7.15
CA ASP A 27 2.52 1.85 -6.37
C ASP A 27 2.35 3.20 -5.67
N ALA A 28 1.14 3.74 -5.72
CA ALA A 28 0.64 4.75 -4.81
C ALA A 28 -0.87 4.53 -4.67
N ILE A 29 -1.35 4.35 -3.46
CA ILE A 29 -2.77 4.10 -3.20
C ILE A 29 -3.21 5.10 -2.14
N TYR A 30 -4.09 6.00 -2.54
CA TYR A 30 -4.71 6.96 -1.64
C TYR A 30 -6.03 6.40 -1.15
N ILE A 31 -6.25 6.47 0.16
CA ILE A 31 -7.46 5.97 0.82
C ILE A 31 -8.05 7.10 1.65
N ARG A 32 -9.30 7.46 1.36
CA ARG A 32 -10.08 8.40 2.16
C ARG A 32 -11.22 7.64 2.84
N GLU A 33 -11.17 7.63 4.15
CA GLU A 33 -12.19 6.97 4.96
C GLU A 33 -13.44 7.88 5.09
N ALA A 34 -14.61 7.27 5.31
CA ALA A 34 -15.91 7.90 5.32
C ALA A 34 -16.05 9.16 6.21
N SER A 35 -15.24 9.30 7.25
CA SER A 35 -15.20 10.50 8.11
C SER A 35 -14.22 11.58 7.62
N GLY A 36 -13.48 11.31 6.55
CA GLY A 36 -12.50 12.21 5.94
C GLY A 36 -11.08 12.07 6.49
N MET A 37 -10.74 10.96 7.14
CA MET A 37 -9.35 10.62 7.47
C MET A 37 -8.66 10.05 6.24
N ASP A 38 -7.38 10.39 6.07
CA ASP A 38 -6.62 10.11 4.87
C ASP A 38 -5.42 9.21 5.13
N MET A 39 -5.24 8.20 4.26
CA MET A 39 -4.06 7.33 4.25
C MET A 39 -3.45 7.28 2.86
N LEU A 40 -2.13 7.17 2.81
CA LEU A 40 -1.39 6.91 1.58
C LEU A 40 -0.50 5.67 1.77
N ILE A 41 -0.72 4.65 0.94
CA ILE A 41 0.17 3.48 0.86
C ILE A 41 1.06 3.68 -0.35
N ASP A 42 2.37 3.81 -0.11
CA ASP A 42 3.40 4.08 -1.10
C ASP A 42 3.24 5.44 -1.83
N GLY A 43 4.21 5.83 -2.61
CA GLY A 43 4.22 7.12 -3.30
C GLY A 43 4.72 7.06 -4.75
N GLY A 44 4.98 5.86 -5.26
CA GLY A 44 5.44 5.68 -6.63
C GLY A 44 6.90 6.12 -6.88
N PRO A 45 7.34 6.02 -8.15
CA PRO A 45 8.72 6.30 -8.56
C PRO A 45 9.05 7.79 -8.73
N ASN A 46 8.04 8.67 -8.64
CA ASN A 46 8.16 10.09 -9.01
C ASN A 46 7.05 10.94 -8.36
N ASP A 47 6.94 12.21 -8.77
CA ASP A 47 6.01 13.17 -8.19
C ASP A 47 4.55 13.06 -8.69
N LYS A 48 4.21 12.10 -9.54
CA LYS A 48 2.83 11.93 -10.04
C LYS A 48 1.81 11.70 -8.91
N VAL A 49 2.23 11.08 -7.81
CA VAL A 49 1.37 10.94 -6.63
C VAL A 49 0.81 12.28 -6.13
N LEU A 50 1.53 13.39 -6.33
CA LEU A 50 1.06 14.72 -5.95
C LEU A 50 -0.11 15.20 -6.82
N SER A 51 -0.18 14.79 -8.10
CA SER A 51 -1.32 15.07 -8.97
C SER A 51 -2.54 14.29 -8.49
N CYS A 52 -2.39 12.98 -8.28
CA CYS A 52 -3.44 12.13 -7.75
C CYS A 52 -4.00 12.67 -6.42
N LEU A 53 -3.13 13.01 -5.46
CA LEU A 53 -3.57 13.62 -4.20
C LEU A 53 -4.26 14.98 -4.42
N GLY A 54 -3.75 15.79 -5.37
CA GLY A 54 -4.33 17.10 -5.67
C GLY A 54 -5.71 17.03 -6.32
N GLU A 55 -6.02 15.96 -7.01
CA GLU A 55 -7.31 15.70 -7.67
C GLU A 55 -8.32 15.08 -6.70
N ASN A 56 -7.87 14.23 -5.78
CA ASN A 56 -8.74 13.43 -4.92
C ASN A 56 -8.87 13.95 -3.49
N MET A 57 -7.89 14.71 -2.98
CA MET A 57 -8.00 15.35 -1.66
C MET A 57 -8.80 16.65 -1.72
N PRO A 58 -9.55 17.01 -0.69
CA PRO A 58 -10.13 18.34 -0.58
C PRO A 58 -9.08 19.43 -0.74
N PHE A 59 -9.36 20.46 -1.54
CA PHE A 59 -8.40 21.53 -1.87
C PHE A 59 -7.82 22.25 -0.64
N TYR A 60 -8.52 22.23 0.49
CA TYR A 60 -8.11 22.85 1.76
C TYR A 60 -7.33 21.89 2.66
N ASP A 61 -7.38 20.59 2.39
CA ASP A 61 -6.70 19.59 3.21
C ASP A 61 -5.26 19.40 2.74
N ARG A 62 -4.35 19.43 3.69
CA ARG A 62 -2.92 19.20 3.49
C ARG A 62 -2.36 18.23 4.53
N THR A 63 -3.25 17.44 5.12
CA THR A 63 -2.87 16.47 6.15
C THR A 63 -3.14 15.06 5.64
N ILE A 64 -2.17 14.17 5.81
CA ILE A 64 -2.33 12.73 5.63
C ILE A 64 -2.16 12.11 7.02
N ASP A 65 -3.20 11.44 7.50
CA ASP A 65 -3.20 10.89 8.86
C ASP A 65 -2.19 9.75 8.99
N VAL A 66 -2.13 8.87 7.99
CA VAL A 66 -1.20 7.73 7.98
C VAL A 66 -0.54 7.59 6.61
N VAL A 67 0.79 7.52 6.58
CA VAL A 67 1.53 7.05 5.41
C VAL A 67 2.08 5.67 5.71
N VAL A 68 1.90 4.73 4.80
CA VAL A 68 2.49 3.40 4.86
C VAL A 68 3.48 3.25 3.72
N LEU A 69 4.71 2.84 4.02
CA LEU A 69 5.65 2.36 3.01
C LEU A 69 5.65 0.84 3.03
N SER A 70 5.18 0.22 1.95
CA SER A 70 5.09 -1.24 1.86
C SER A 70 6.47 -1.89 1.96
N HIS A 71 7.44 -1.36 1.24
CA HIS A 71 8.85 -1.76 1.28
C HIS A 71 9.75 -0.66 0.66
N PRO A 72 11.05 -0.59 1.00
CA PRO A 72 11.88 0.58 0.66
C PRO A 72 12.51 0.49 -0.74
N GLN A 73 11.76 0.21 -1.80
CA GLN A 73 12.19 0.34 -3.19
C GLN A 73 11.79 1.68 -3.80
N LYS A 74 12.49 2.09 -4.86
CA LYS A 74 12.34 3.41 -5.49
C LYS A 74 10.92 3.64 -6.03
N ASP A 75 10.35 2.65 -6.65
CA ASP A 75 9.02 2.69 -7.26
C ASP A 75 7.85 2.69 -6.25
N HIS A 76 8.18 2.66 -4.96
CA HIS A 76 7.24 2.81 -3.85
C HIS A 76 7.54 4.04 -2.99
N LEU A 77 8.83 4.37 -2.78
CA LEU A 77 9.21 5.39 -1.82
C LEU A 77 9.47 6.78 -2.41
N GLN A 78 9.80 6.88 -3.73
CA GLN A 78 10.39 8.12 -4.25
C GLN A 78 9.44 9.31 -4.17
N GLY A 79 8.17 9.11 -4.49
CA GLY A 79 7.16 10.16 -4.40
C GLY A 79 6.84 10.56 -2.97
N LEU A 80 7.02 9.67 -1.97
CA LEU A 80 6.82 10.02 -0.56
C LEU A 80 7.75 11.16 -0.10
N ILE A 81 8.92 11.30 -0.70
CA ILE A 81 9.83 12.41 -0.42
C ILE A 81 9.15 13.75 -0.74
N SER A 82 8.50 13.84 -1.89
CA SER A 82 7.77 15.04 -2.32
C SER A 82 6.46 15.23 -1.55
N VAL A 83 5.80 14.13 -1.17
CA VAL A 83 4.64 14.15 -0.26
C VAL A 83 5.02 14.77 1.08
N LEU A 84 6.12 14.32 1.68
CA LEU A 84 6.59 14.89 2.95
C LEU A 84 7.02 16.37 2.84
N GLU A 85 7.35 16.86 1.66
CA GLU A 85 7.67 18.27 1.45
C GLU A 85 6.40 19.16 1.39
N ARG A 86 5.25 18.60 0.95
CA ARG A 86 4.03 19.38 0.65
C ARG A 86 2.87 19.12 1.60
N TYR A 87 2.84 17.96 2.24
CA TYR A 87 1.78 17.54 3.15
C TYR A 87 2.29 17.39 4.58
N ASN A 88 1.39 17.57 5.52
CA ASN A 88 1.63 17.26 6.93
C ASN A 88 1.25 15.80 7.19
N VAL A 89 2.22 14.95 7.45
CA VAL A 89 2.00 13.54 7.78
C VAL A 89 1.97 13.38 9.29
N ARG A 90 0.87 12.83 9.82
CA ARG A 90 0.71 12.65 11.28
C ARG A 90 1.42 11.41 11.78
N TYR A 91 1.41 10.33 10.99
CA TYR A 91 1.97 9.06 11.39
C TYR A 91 2.56 8.29 10.21
N PHE A 92 3.63 7.54 10.45
CA PHE A 92 4.28 6.74 9.42
C PHE A 92 4.38 5.27 9.83
N VAL A 93 3.93 4.37 8.99
CA VAL A 93 4.13 2.92 9.11
C VAL A 93 5.21 2.51 8.11
N ILE A 94 6.27 1.87 8.59
CA ILE A 94 7.42 1.50 7.77
C ILE A 94 8.05 0.22 8.31
N GLY A 95 8.58 -0.62 7.44
CA GLY A 95 9.33 -1.82 7.83
C GLY A 95 10.59 -1.49 8.61
N VAL A 96 11.15 -2.48 9.28
CA VAL A 96 12.44 -2.34 9.99
C VAL A 96 13.62 -2.38 9.03
N GLU A 97 13.45 -3.01 7.86
CA GLU A 97 14.44 -3.07 6.80
C GLU A 97 14.68 -1.69 6.18
N GLY A 98 15.90 -1.49 5.74
CA GLY A 98 16.32 -0.27 5.06
C GLY A 98 16.86 -0.56 3.67
N ASN A 99 17.11 0.53 2.94
CA ASN A 99 17.76 0.49 1.65
C ASN A 99 19.00 1.40 1.64
N LYS A 100 20.05 0.98 0.93
CA LYS A 100 21.29 1.74 0.81
C LYS A 100 21.17 2.93 -0.17
N THR A 101 20.04 3.06 -0.88
CA THR A 101 19.78 4.10 -1.89
C THR A 101 19.66 5.50 -1.27
N GLU A 102 20.06 6.52 -2.04
CA GLU A 102 19.94 7.92 -1.60
C GLU A 102 18.49 8.34 -1.38
N GLY A 103 17.54 7.80 -2.17
CA GLY A 103 16.11 8.04 -1.96
C GLY A 103 15.65 7.61 -0.57
N TYR A 104 15.99 6.39 -0.15
CA TYR A 104 15.63 5.91 1.19
C TYR A 104 16.29 6.75 2.31
N LYS A 105 17.56 7.08 2.16
CA LYS A 105 18.28 7.91 3.15
C LYS A 105 17.61 9.28 3.29
N LYS A 106 17.22 9.92 2.17
CA LYS A 106 16.51 11.21 2.17
C LYS A 106 15.15 11.09 2.86
N LEU A 107 14.37 10.04 2.55
CA LEU A 107 13.08 9.79 3.19
C LEU A 107 13.23 9.61 4.71
N ALA A 108 14.15 8.75 5.13
CA ALA A 108 14.44 8.51 6.54
C ALA A 108 14.90 9.77 7.28
N GLU A 109 15.72 10.59 6.64
CA GLU A 109 16.14 11.89 7.18
C GLU A 109 14.96 12.86 7.33
N GLN A 110 14.07 12.95 6.35
CA GLN A 110 12.88 13.80 6.43
C GLN A 110 11.96 13.36 7.57
N ILE A 111 11.72 12.05 7.74
CA ILE A 111 10.91 11.51 8.85
C ILE A 111 11.49 11.95 10.19
N ARG A 112 12.82 11.81 10.37
CA ARG A 112 13.52 12.22 11.61
C ARG A 112 13.49 13.73 11.83
N THR A 113 13.83 14.52 10.80
CA THR A 113 13.92 15.99 10.88
C THR A 113 12.57 16.62 11.15
N LYS A 114 11.52 16.13 10.51
CA LYS A 114 10.13 16.56 10.75
C LYS A 114 9.53 15.98 12.03
N ARG A 115 10.24 15.05 12.70
CA ARG A 115 9.80 14.37 13.91
C ARG A 115 8.46 13.65 13.73
N ILE A 116 8.25 13.06 12.55
CA ILE A 116 7.03 12.30 12.28
C ILE A 116 7.07 11.03 13.13
N PRO A 117 6.06 10.76 13.96
CA PRO A 117 5.96 9.52 14.68
C PRO A 117 5.89 8.35 13.69
N TYR A 118 6.63 7.28 13.94
CA TYR A 118 6.61 6.10 13.09
C TYR A 118 6.62 4.81 13.90
N LYS A 119 6.14 3.72 13.28
CA LYS A 119 6.07 2.40 13.88
C LYS A 119 6.38 1.31 12.85
N ASN A 120 7.02 0.25 13.32
CA ASN A 120 7.14 -1.00 12.59
C ASN A 120 6.01 -1.91 13.04
N LEU A 121 5.26 -2.43 12.08
CA LEU A 121 4.18 -3.36 12.32
C LEU A 121 4.57 -4.76 11.82
N PHE A 122 3.94 -5.77 12.39
CA PHE A 122 4.20 -7.16 12.06
C PHE A 122 2.89 -7.91 12.01
N GLN A 123 2.90 -9.10 11.47
CA GLN A 123 1.76 -9.99 11.44
C GLN A 123 1.03 -10.04 12.79
N GLY A 124 -0.28 -9.89 12.76
CA GLY A 124 -1.15 -9.83 13.94
C GLY A 124 -1.33 -8.43 14.52
N ASP A 125 -0.46 -7.45 14.17
CA ASP A 125 -0.70 -6.05 14.52
C ASP A 125 -1.84 -5.49 13.63
N TYR A 126 -2.50 -4.44 14.14
CA TYR A 126 -3.49 -3.68 13.38
C TYR A 126 -3.50 -2.21 13.80
N PHE A 127 -4.11 -1.38 12.98
CA PHE A 127 -4.45 0.01 13.31
C PHE A 127 -5.81 0.39 12.72
N MET A 128 -6.38 1.48 13.22
CA MET A 128 -7.65 2.01 12.75
C MET A 128 -7.43 3.33 12.01
N LEU A 129 -8.13 3.52 10.90
CA LEU A 129 -8.29 4.80 10.21
C LEU A 129 -9.81 5.09 10.21
N GLY A 130 -10.29 5.88 11.16
CA GLY A 130 -11.72 6.02 11.38
C GLY A 130 -12.39 4.66 11.64
N ASN A 131 -13.32 4.29 10.77
CA ASN A 131 -14.04 3.00 10.82
C ASN A 131 -13.33 1.88 10.02
N VAL A 132 -12.28 2.21 9.28
CA VAL A 132 -11.47 1.23 8.54
C VAL A 132 -10.48 0.56 9.47
N ARG A 133 -10.45 -0.77 9.47
CA ARG A 133 -9.45 -1.57 10.17
C ARG A 133 -8.41 -2.07 9.18
N MET A 134 -7.14 -1.79 9.46
CA MET A 134 -5.99 -2.28 8.70
C MET A 134 -5.27 -3.36 9.50
N ASN A 135 -5.38 -4.61 9.07
CA ASN A 135 -4.67 -5.73 9.68
C ASN A 135 -3.36 -5.99 8.92
N VAL A 136 -2.30 -6.31 9.64
CA VAL A 136 -1.02 -6.71 9.05
C VAL A 136 -0.96 -8.23 8.98
N LEU A 137 -0.96 -8.77 7.75
CA LEU A 137 -0.85 -10.21 7.51
C LEU A 137 0.60 -10.65 7.28
N TRP A 138 1.50 -9.71 6.93
CA TRP A 138 2.93 -9.91 6.71
C TRP A 138 3.69 -8.60 6.85
N PRO A 139 4.97 -8.59 7.30
CA PRO A 139 5.82 -9.74 7.60
C PRO A 139 5.61 -10.31 9.01
N GLU A 140 5.92 -11.60 9.18
CA GLU A 140 5.95 -12.25 10.50
C GLU A 140 7.22 -11.84 11.26
N ARG A 141 7.07 -11.53 12.53
CA ARG A 141 8.13 -10.99 13.39
C ARG A 141 9.35 -11.91 13.49
N ARG A 142 9.11 -13.21 13.63
CA ARG A 142 10.19 -14.21 13.72
C ARG A 142 10.94 -14.34 12.39
N TRP A 143 10.22 -14.36 11.28
CA TRP A 143 10.80 -14.40 9.94
C TRP A 143 11.73 -13.20 9.69
N VAL A 144 11.31 -11.98 10.07
CA VAL A 144 12.14 -10.77 9.97
C VAL A 144 13.40 -10.90 10.82
N ALA A 145 13.27 -11.44 12.05
CA ALA A 145 14.42 -11.68 12.93
C ALA A 145 15.47 -12.59 12.29
N GLU A 146 15.02 -13.66 11.67
CA GLU A 146 15.89 -14.64 10.98
C GLU A 146 16.58 -14.02 9.75
N LYS A 147 15.90 -13.15 9.00
CA LYS A 147 16.44 -12.49 7.80
C LYS A 147 17.44 -11.37 8.13
N LEU A 148 17.18 -10.59 9.17
CA LEU A 148 18.02 -9.44 9.50
C LEU A 148 19.22 -9.79 10.38
N GLN A 149 19.17 -10.84 11.20
CA GLN A 149 20.25 -11.37 12.06
C GLN A 149 21.07 -10.29 12.79
N GLN A 150 20.44 -9.16 13.18
CA GLN A 150 21.14 -8.01 13.77
C GLN A 150 20.69 -7.74 15.21
N PRO A 151 21.62 -7.34 16.11
CA PRO A 151 21.28 -6.95 17.48
C PRO A 151 20.24 -5.81 17.58
N ALA A 152 20.25 -4.89 16.60
CA ALA A 152 19.28 -3.79 16.53
C ALA A 152 17.83 -4.29 16.35
N PHE A 153 17.61 -5.49 15.82
CA PHE A 153 16.29 -6.10 15.78
C PHE A 153 15.74 -6.39 17.18
N ALA A 154 16.60 -6.65 18.16
CA ALA A 154 16.18 -6.80 19.54
C ALA A 154 15.45 -5.55 20.09
N GLU A 155 15.79 -4.35 19.60
CA GLU A 155 15.10 -3.11 19.95
C GLU A 155 13.70 -3.06 19.34
N ALA A 156 13.56 -3.47 18.06
CA ALA A 156 12.24 -3.60 17.42
C ALA A 156 11.38 -4.66 18.13
N MET A 157 11.98 -5.77 18.57
CA MET A 157 11.32 -6.79 19.39
C MET A 157 10.88 -6.26 20.76
N ALA A 158 11.62 -5.31 21.32
CA ALA A 158 11.27 -4.61 22.56
C ALA A 158 10.23 -3.48 22.36
N GLY A 159 9.66 -3.36 21.18
CA GLY A 159 8.63 -2.37 20.84
C GLY A 159 9.17 -0.96 20.53
N LYS A 160 10.48 -0.79 20.41
CA LYS A 160 11.06 0.45 19.92
C LYS A 160 10.98 0.49 18.39
N ALA A 161 10.53 1.61 17.85
CA ALA A 161 10.53 1.81 16.39
C ALA A 161 11.96 1.93 15.85
N VAL A 162 12.26 1.18 14.80
CA VAL A 162 13.55 1.15 14.13
C VAL A 162 13.38 1.63 12.69
N LEU A 163 14.32 2.41 12.21
CA LEU A 163 14.30 2.97 10.87
C LEU A 163 15.60 2.62 10.14
N GLY A 164 15.48 1.70 9.18
CA GLY A 164 16.53 1.40 8.22
C GLY A 164 17.62 0.44 8.68
N MET A 165 17.26 -0.77 9.03
CA MET A 165 18.24 -1.83 9.23
C MET A 165 18.80 -2.31 7.88
N ALA A 166 20.12 -2.42 7.77
CA ALA A 166 20.74 -2.94 6.56
C ALA A 166 20.41 -4.43 6.38
N THR A 167 20.11 -4.83 5.15
CA THR A 167 19.89 -6.23 4.79
C THR A 167 20.44 -6.51 3.40
N ASP A 168 20.89 -7.76 3.18
CA ASP A 168 21.21 -8.30 1.86
C ASP A 168 20.09 -9.24 1.36
N ALA A 169 19.02 -9.42 2.14
CA ALA A 169 17.82 -10.14 1.72
C ALA A 169 17.08 -9.35 0.64
N ASN A 170 16.23 -10.04 -0.12
CA ASN A 170 15.37 -9.36 -1.10
C ASN A 170 14.36 -8.47 -0.39
N ILE A 171 14.38 -7.19 -0.67
CA ILE A 171 13.55 -6.18 0.02
C ILE A 171 12.05 -6.39 -0.27
N ASN A 172 11.69 -6.91 -1.46
CA ASN A 172 10.30 -7.22 -1.80
C ASN A 172 9.68 -8.25 -0.84
N ASP A 173 10.51 -9.15 -0.28
CA ASP A 173 10.04 -10.17 0.65
C ASP A 173 9.55 -9.57 1.99
N PHE A 174 9.92 -8.32 2.29
CA PHE A 174 9.45 -7.57 3.47
C PHE A 174 8.18 -6.77 3.21
N SER A 175 7.67 -6.73 1.97
CA SER A 175 6.48 -5.95 1.62
C SER A 175 5.33 -6.23 2.58
N TYR A 176 4.75 -5.18 3.14
CA TYR A 176 3.54 -5.34 3.95
C TYR A 176 2.42 -5.97 3.11
N TYR A 177 1.79 -7.00 3.67
CA TYR A 177 0.46 -7.45 3.26
C TYR A 177 -0.53 -6.84 4.23
N LEU A 178 -1.32 -5.90 3.72
CA LEU A 178 -2.30 -5.15 4.51
C LEU A 178 -3.69 -5.55 4.08
N HIS A 179 -4.47 -6.02 5.03
CA HIS A 179 -5.88 -6.35 4.85
C HIS A 179 -6.73 -5.21 5.42
N LEU A 180 -7.42 -4.52 4.54
CA LEU A 180 -8.39 -3.48 4.86
C LEU A 180 -9.76 -4.12 5.07
N GLN A 181 -10.44 -3.74 6.15
CA GLN A 181 -11.81 -4.13 6.45
C GLN A 181 -12.68 -2.89 6.67
N TYR A 182 -13.79 -2.80 5.94
CA TYR A 182 -14.78 -1.76 6.08
C TYR A 182 -16.20 -2.32 5.87
N GLY A 183 -16.89 -2.65 6.95
CA GLY A 183 -18.17 -3.37 6.89
C GLY A 183 -18.02 -4.76 6.26
N GLU A 184 -18.71 -4.99 5.15
CA GLU A 184 -18.64 -6.21 4.33
C GLU A 184 -17.63 -6.08 3.17
N PHE A 185 -16.90 -4.96 3.06
CA PHE A 185 -15.89 -4.75 2.03
C PHE A 185 -14.49 -5.01 2.59
N ASP A 186 -13.78 -5.93 1.96
CA ASP A 186 -12.42 -6.32 2.28
C ASP A 186 -11.48 -6.09 1.09
N ALA A 187 -10.30 -5.51 1.33
CA ALA A 187 -9.28 -5.34 0.30
C ALA A 187 -7.90 -5.79 0.79
N LEU A 188 -7.12 -6.39 -0.10
CA LEU A 188 -5.76 -6.84 0.19
C LEU A 188 -4.73 -6.06 -0.64
N PHE A 189 -3.80 -5.41 0.06
CA PHE A 189 -2.64 -4.72 -0.53
C PHE A 189 -1.38 -5.50 -0.21
N THR A 190 -0.61 -5.88 -1.24
CA THR A 190 0.50 -6.84 -1.14
C THR A 190 1.86 -6.22 -1.40
N GLY A 191 1.91 -4.93 -1.78
CA GLY A 191 3.15 -4.33 -2.31
C GLY A 191 3.74 -5.19 -3.43
N ASP A 192 5.03 -5.47 -3.35
CA ASP A 192 5.76 -6.33 -4.28
C ASP A 192 6.09 -7.72 -3.71
N GLY A 193 5.48 -8.06 -2.56
CA GLY A 193 5.57 -9.41 -2.02
C GLY A 193 5.01 -10.41 -3.03
N ASP A 194 5.84 -11.36 -3.47
CA ASP A 194 5.48 -12.27 -4.56
C ASP A 194 5.42 -13.74 -4.11
N SER A 195 5.35 -14.64 -5.06
CA SER A 195 5.21 -16.08 -4.85
C SER A 195 6.26 -16.70 -3.91
N ARG A 196 7.37 -16.01 -3.64
CA ARG A 196 8.44 -16.51 -2.75
C ARG A 196 8.04 -16.53 -1.29
N ILE A 197 7.21 -15.57 -0.86
CA ILE A 197 6.80 -15.44 0.53
C ILE A 197 5.37 -15.90 0.79
N GLN A 198 4.56 -16.04 -0.25
CA GLN A 198 3.16 -16.44 -0.12
C GLN A 198 2.95 -17.77 0.61
N PRO A 199 3.80 -18.82 0.44
CA PRO A 199 3.66 -20.04 1.23
C PRO A 199 3.74 -19.79 2.74
N GLU A 200 4.63 -18.91 3.19
CA GLU A 200 4.73 -18.53 4.60
C GLU A 200 3.49 -17.73 5.04
N VAL A 201 3.04 -16.77 4.20
CA VAL A 201 1.83 -16.00 4.49
C VAL A 201 0.62 -16.91 4.64
N MET A 202 0.41 -17.86 3.72
CA MET A 202 -0.69 -18.83 3.76
C MET A 202 -0.66 -19.71 5.02
N THR A 203 0.53 -20.06 5.50
CA THR A 203 0.67 -20.93 6.67
C THR A 203 0.58 -20.19 8.00
N THR A 204 0.94 -18.92 8.05
CA THR A 204 1.08 -18.16 9.29
C THR A 204 -0.03 -17.13 9.49
N ALA A 205 -0.60 -16.58 8.41
CA ALA A 205 -1.73 -15.67 8.47
C ALA A 205 -3.01 -16.39 8.04
N GLY A 206 -4.09 -16.23 8.77
CA GLY A 206 -5.42 -16.62 8.26
C GLY A 206 -5.78 -15.64 7.12
N LEU A 207 -5.80 -16.13 5.88
CA LEU A 207 -6.13 -15.29 4.73
C LEU A 207 -7.64 -15.08 4.65
N PRO A 208 -8.12 -13.83 4.49
CA PRO A 208 -9.53 -13.55 4.26
C PRO A 208 -9.91 -13.79 2.79
N ASP A 209 -11.18 -14.08 2.52
CA ASP A 209 -11.77 -13.78 1.22
C ASP A 209 -11.78 -12.24 1.09
N VAL A 210 -11.56 -11.68 -0.11
CA VAL A 210 -11.56 -10.22 -0.32
C VAL A 210 -12.29 -9.86 -1.61
N GLU A 211 -12.92 -8.71 -1.66
CA GLU A 211 -13.53 -8.17 -2.88
C GLU A 211 -12.45 -7.61 -3.81
N LEU A 212 -11.42 -6.96 -3.24
CA LEU A 212 -10.43 -6.20 -4.00
C LEU A 212 -9.00 -6.67 -3.68
N LEU A 213 -8.24 -6.98 -4.71
CA LEU A 213 -6.81 -7.28 -4.62
C LEU A 213 -5.98 -6.21 -5.33
N LYS A 214 -5.03 -5.58 -4.64
CA LYS A 214 -3.87 -4.98 -5.33
C LYS A 214 -2.94 -6.12 -5.75
N PHE A 215 -2.83 -6.36 -7.06
CA PHE A 215 -2.03 -7.47 -7.58
C PHE A 215 -0.54 -7.26 -7.29
N PRO A 216 0.18 -8.28 -6.75
CA PRO A 216 1.57 -8.14 -6.36
C PRO A 216 2.51 -7.82 -7.52
N HIS A 217 3.55 -7.03 -7.23
CA HIS A 217 4.70 -6.82 -8.10
C HIS A 217 4.31 -6.43 -9.54
N HIS A 218 3.36 -5.50 -9.65
CA HIS A 218 2.89 -4.86 -10.88
C HIS A 218 2.47 -5.82 -12.00
N GLY A 219 1.98 -6.99 -11.66
CA GLY A 219 1.59 -8.00 -12.65
C GLY A 219 2.74 -8.86 -13.15
N SER A 220 3.79 -9.05 -12.35
CA SER A 220 4.84 -10.02 -12.61
C SER A 220 4.27 -11.44 -12.76
N LYS A 221 4.88 -12.26 -13.62
CA LYS A 221 4.50 -13.68 -13.77
C LYS A 221 4.67 -14.49 -12.49
N THR A 222 5.55 -14.05 -11.61
CA THR A 222 5.78 -14.65 -10.29
C THR A 222 5.09 -13.87 -9.18
N GLY A 223 4.24 -12.89 -9.52
CA GLY A 223 3.59 -12.03 -8.53
C GLY A 223 2.69 -12.81 -7.58
N ILE A 224 1.96 -13.81 -8.07
CA ILE A 224 1.02 -14.53 -7.23
C ILE A 224 0.99 -16.02 -7.54
N LEU A 225 0.89 -16.85 -6.50
CA LEU A 225 0.63 -18.27 -6.61
C LEU A 225 -0.85 -18.52 -6.93
N PRO A 226 -1.16 -19.49 -7.80
CA PRO A 226 -2.56 -19.90 -8.03
C PRO A 226 -3.29 -20.24 -6.74
N GLU A 227 -2.66 -20.98 -5.84
CA GLU A 227 -3.22 -21.42 -4.56
C GLU A 227 -3.53 -20.25 -3.63
N PHE A 228 -2.66 -19.23 -3.60
CA PHE A 228 -2.89 -18.01 -2.84
C PHE A 228 -4.12 -17.26 -3.36
N LEU A 229 -4.23 -17.15 -4.70
CA LEU A 229 -5.35 -16.48 -5.35
C LEU A 229 -6.66 -17.26 -5.12
N ASP A 230 -6.61 -18.59 -5.13
CA ASP A 230 -7.75 -19.46 -4.87
C ASP A 230 -8.22 -19.39 -3.40
N GLU A 231 -7.34 -19.03 -2.47
CA GLU A 231 -7.67 -18.84 -1.06
C GLU A 231 -8.34 -17.49 -0.80
N ILE A 232 -7.80 -16.39 -1.36
CA ILE A 232 -8.34 -15.03 -1.13
C ILE A 232 -9.52 -14.64 -2.02
N LYS A 233 -9.76 -15.34 -3.14
CA LYS A 233 -10.90 -15.25 -4.07
C LYS A 233 -11.38 -13.84 -4.44
N PRO A 234 -10.51 -12.96 -4.91
CA PRO A 234 -10.91 -11.58 -5.18
C PRO A 234 -11.90 -11.49 -6.33
N GLU A 235 -12.89 -10.58 -6.22
CA GLU A 235 -13.79 -10.24 -7.32
C GLU A 235 -13.11 -9.36 -8.38
N ALA A 236 -12.24 -8.43 -7.92
CA ALA A 236 -11.44 -7.58 -8.78
C ALA A 236 -9.97 -7.54 -8.34
N ALA A 237 -9.09 -7.35 -9.33
CA ALA A 237 -7.66 -7.15 -9.11
C ALA A 237 -7.18 -5.89 -9.84
N VAL A 238 -6.62 -4.94 -9.08
CA VAL A 238 -5.96 -3.76 -9.63
C VAL A 238 -4.48 -4.04 -9.82
N ILE A 239 -3.99 -3.77 -11.03
CA ILE A 239 -2.59 -3.86 -11.39
C ILE A 239 -2.06 -2.44 -11.59
N SER A 240 -1.33 -1.92 -10.61
CA SER A 240 -0.59 -0.67 -10.75
C SER A 240 0.64 -0.91 -11.61
N SER A 241 0.65 -0.38 -12.81
CA SER A 241 1.75 -0.56 -13.77
C SER A 241 1.86 0.62 -14.71
N GLY A 242 3.00 0.75 -15.37
CA GLY A 242 3.22 1.74 -16.39
C GLY A 242 4.21 1.23 -17.42
N LYS A 243 4.73 2.13 -18.27
CA LYS A 243 5.74 1.75 -19.24
C LYS A 243 6.99 1.19 -18.54
N ASN A 244 7.31 -0.06 -18.77
CA ASN A 244 8.39 -0.77 -18.11
C ASN A 244 9.13 -1.72 -19.07
N PRO A 245 10.42 -2.06 -18.78
CA PRO A 245 11.21 -2.98 -19.60
C PRO A 245 10.95 -4.45 -19.28
N TRP A 246 10.23 -4.78 -18.20
CA TRP A 246 10.02 -6.16 -17.72
C TRP A 246 8.82 -6.83 -18.38
N GLY A 247 7.99 -6.06 -19.11
CA GLY A 247 6.78 -6.56 -19.76
C GLY A 247 5.63 -6.79 -18.79
N HIS A 248 5.61 -6.06 -17.68
CA HIS A 248 4.49 -6.08 -16.73
C HIS A 248 3.33 -5.18 -17.18
N PRO A 249 2.05 -5.61 -16.95
CA PRO A 249 1.68 -6.93 -16.49
C PRO A 249 1.94 -8.00 -17.56
N THR A 250 2.43 -9.16 -17.11
CA THR A 250 2.73 -10.28 -17.99
C THR A 250 1.46 -10.96 -18.51
N LYS A 251 1.57 -11.66 -19.65
CA LYS A 251 0.44 -12.42 -20.19
C LYS A 251 -0.02 -13.51 -19.22
N GLU A 252 0.91 -14.12 -18.55
CA GLU A 252 0.68 -15.20 -17.57
C GLU A 252 -0.16 -14.68 -16.38
N ALA A 253 0.18 -13.50 -15.83
CA ALA A 253 -0.58 -12.88 -14.75
C ALA A 253 -2.02 -12.55 -15.20
N LEU A 254 -2.17 -11.95 -16.38
CA LEU A 254 -3.49 -11.62 -16.94
C LEU A 254 -4.33 -12.87 -17.23
N GLN A 255 -3.72 -13.94 -17.76
CA GLN A 255 -4.40 -15.21 -18.00
C GLN A 255 -4.84 -15.88 -16.69
N LEU A 256 -3.99 -15.84 -15.66
CA LEU A 256 -4.30 -16.42 -14.35
C LEU A 256 -5.56 -15.79 -13.73
N LEU A 257 -5.68 -14.45 -13.80
CA LEU A 257 -6.86 -13.72 -13.34
C LEU A 257 -8.09 -14.00 -14.21
N SER A 258 -7.93 -13.91 -15.54
CA SER A 258 -9.04 -14.13 -16.47
C SER A 258 -9.63 -15.55 -16.39
N GLN A 259 -8.81 -16.56 -16.16
CA GLN A 259 -9.27 -17.96 -16.00
C GLN A 259 -10.15 -18.17 -14.76
N ARG A 260 -10.04 -17.26 -13.77
CA ARG A 260 -10.85 -17.26 -12.54
C ARG A 260 -12.03 -16.31 -12.58
N GLY A 261 -12.22 -15.61 -13.71
CA GLY A 261 -13.30 -14.64 -13.86
C GLY A 261 -13.11 -13.36 -13.05
N ILE A 262 -11.89 -13.09 -12.56
CA ILE A 262 -11.56 -11.91 -11.78
C ILE A 262 -11.55 -10.70 -12.70
N ASN A 263 -12.23 -9.62 -12.31
CA ASN A 263 -12.21 -8.35 -13.04
C ASN A 263 -10.81 -7.71 -12.95
N ILE A 264 -10.23 -7.37 -14.11
CA ILE A 264 -8.86 -6.83 -14.18
C ILE A 264 -8.91 -5.34 -14.49
N LEU A 265 -8.43 -4.54 -13.55
CA LEU A 265 -8.31 -3.10 -13.65
C LEU A 265 -6.81 -2.73 -13.75
N ARG A 266 -6.46 -1.75 -14.61
CA ARG A 266 -5.04 -1.46 -14.89
C ARG A 266 -4.80 0.04 -14.98
N THR A 267 -3.90 0.57 -14.15
CA THR A 267 -3.59 2.02 -14.15
C THR A 267 -2.95 2.50 -15.46
N ASP A 268 -2.20 1.63 -16.18
CA ASP A 268 -1.60 1.99 -17.48
C ASP A 268 -2.61 2.12 -18.62
N ARG A 269 -3.88 1.79 -18.40
CA ARG A 269 -4.97 1.88 -19.39
C ARG A 269 -6.08 2.83 -18.98
N GLU A 270 -6.37 2.88 -17.70
CA GLU A 270 -7.55 3.55 -17.15
C GLU A 270 -7.17 4.86 -16.45
N GLY A 271 -5.87 5.09 -16.20
CA GLY A 271 -5.41 6.20 -15.36
C GLY A 271 -5.57 5.86 -13.88
N ASP A 272 -5.92 6.85 -13.08
CA ASP A 272 -6.29 6.62 -11.69
C ASP A 272 -7.56 5.76 -11.64
N ILE A 273 -7.59 4.77 -10.74
CA ILE A 273 -8.72 3.86 -10.57
C ILE A 273 -9.28 4.08 -9.18
N GLU A 274 -10.53 4.46 -9.10
CA GLU A 274 -11.24 4.64 -7.85
C GLU A 274 -12.19 3.48 -7.58
N VAL A 275 -12.12 2.95 -6.36
CA VAL A 275 -13.07 1.99 -5.81
C VAL A 275 -13.75 2.66 -4.62
N GLU A 276 -15.08 2.74 -4.66
CA GLU A 276 -15.89 3.25 -3.56
C GLU A 276 -16.61 2.13 -2.84
N SER A 277 -16.81 2.28 -1.52
CA SER A 277 -17.68 1.40 -0.74
C SER A 277 -18.43 2.15 0.34
N ASP A 278 -19.67 1.76 0.56
CA ASP A 278 -20.50 2.20 1.71
C ASP A 278 -20.43 1.22 2.89
N GLY A 279 -19.57 0.19 2.77
CA GLY A 279 -19.43 -0.89 3.75
C GLY A 279 -20.41 -2.04 3.58
N MET A 280 -21.33 -1.98 2.60
CA MET A 280 -22.27 -3.07 2.25
C MET A 280 -22.13 -3.48 0.80
N SER A 281 -21.77 -2.53 -0.05
CA SER A 281 -21.54 -2.70 -1.48
C SER A 281 -20.32 -1.90 -1.91
N TRP A 282 -19.82 -2.20 -3.09
CA TRP A 282 -18.69 -1.48 -3.67
C TRP A 282 -18.85 -1.34 -5.18
N GLU A 283 -18.21 -0.34 -5.76
CA GLU A 283 -18.22 -0.05 -7.19
C GLU A 283 -16.89 0.54 -7.66
N VAL A 284 -16.63 0.44 -8.97
CA VAL A 284 -15.46 1.05 -9.63
C VAL A 284 -15.93 2.24 -10.44
N ASN A 285 -15.28 3.39 -10.27
CA ASN A 285 -15.57 4.65 -10.97
C ASN A 285 -14.51 4.97 -12.03
#